data_64f3536e97ca342d0b75dfbe8aadd214
#
_entry.id   64f3536e97ca342d0b75dfbe8aadd214
#
_cell.length_a   1.000
_cell.length_b   1.000
_cell.length_c   1.000
_cell.angle_alpha   90.00
_cell.angle_beta   90.00
_cell.angle_gamma   90.00
#
_symmetry.space_group_name_H-M   'P 1'
#
loop_
_entity.id
_entity.type
_entity.pdbx_description
1 polymer ?
#
loop_
_entity_poly.entity_id
_entity_poly.type
_entity_poly.pdbx_seq_one_letter_code
_entity_poly.pdbx_strand_id
1 'polypeptide(L)'
;MSTTPIALDEFDHRLLELLQHDADATLSALGDEVGLSASAVQRRIKRYRESGLMRQVAVLNPAMLGSITLAAVLVALDRESARHHAAFYARMRNATEVQQCYVLAGEWDYLVILATTGLPHTREVAERLFGTDETLKRYETRMVFEPIKLGLQLPTRAPVKKKK
;
A
#
# COMPACT_ATOMS: atom_id res chain seq x y z
N MET A 1 5.52 16.14 2.71
CA MET A 1 6.12 16.46 1.39
C MET A 1 4.97 16.66 0.43
N SER A 2 4.81 17.86 -0.11
CA SER A 2 3.80 18.14 -1.15
C SER A 2 4.32 17.50 -2.45
N THR A 3 3.72 16.40 -2.85
CA THR A 3 4.04 15.73 -4.11
C THR A 3 3.16 16.34 -5.19
N THR A 4 3.75 17.12 -6.09
CA THR A 4 3.03 17.59 -7.28
C THR A 4 2.76 16.38 -8.18
N PRO A 5 1.50 16.10 -8.55
CA PRO A 5 1.20 15.00 -9.45
C PRO A 5 1.94 15.14 -10.78
N ILE A 6 2.53 14.04 -11.26
CA ILE A 6 3.16 13.99 -12.58
C ILE A 6 2.08 13.94 -13.66
N ALA A 7 2.25 14.73 -14.72
CA ALA A 7 1.37 14.64 -15.88
C ALA A 7 1.66 13.34 -16.65
N LEU A 8 0.60 12.56 -16.91
CA LEU A 8 0.65 11.29 -17.64
C LEU A 8 -0.06 11.44 -18.98
N ASP A 9 0.55 10.90 -20.05
CA ASP A 9 -0.06 10.76 -21.36
C ASP A 9 -0.67 9.34 -21.54
N GLU A 10 -1.30 9.06 -22.68
CA GLU A 10 -1.93 7.78 -22.95
C GLU A 10 -0.93 6.60 -22.96
N PHE A 11 0.29 6.83 -23.42
CA PHE A 11 1.36 5.82 -23.37
C PHE A 11 1.78 5.54 -21.92
N ASP A 12 1.83 6.57 -21.05
CA ASP A 12 2.14 6.41 -19.64
C ASP A 12 1.07 5.56 -18.95
N HIS A 13 -0.21 5.81 -19.20
CA HIS A 13 -1.30 5.02 -18.64
C HIS A 13 -1.19 3.55 -19.01
N ARG A 14 -1.00 3.24 -20.30
CA ARG A 14 -0.86 1.85 -20.77
C ARG A 14 0.38 1.17 -20.21
N LEU A 15 1.54 1.84 -20.18
CA LEU A 15 2.75 1.29 -19.59
C LEU A 15 2.61 1.01 -18.10
N LEU A 16 1.98 1.90 -17.34
CA LEU A 16 1.76 1.70 -15.92
C LEU A 16 0.77 0.56 -15.64
N GLU A 17 -0.25 0.38 -16.49
CA GLU A 17 -1.17 -0.76 -16.42
C GLU A 17 -0.41 -2.07 -16.63
N LEU A 18 0.41 -2.18 -17.69
CA LEU A 18 1.22 -3.37 -17.96
C LEU A 18 2.21 -3.68 -16.84
N LEU A 19 2.95 -2.67 -16.37
CA LEU A 19 3.94 -2.81 -15.31
C LEU A 19 3.34 -3.21 -13.95
N GLN A 20 2.09 -2.86 -13.68
CA GLN A 20 1.38 -3.31 -12.49
C GLN A 20 0.94 -4.77 -12.58
N HIS A 21 0.84 -5.34 -13.78
CA HIS A 21 0.55 -6.75 -13.99
C HIS A 21 1.82 -7.60 -14.03
N ASP A 22 2.83 -7.14 -14.76
CA ASP A 22 4.12 -7.82 -14.90
C ASP A 22 5.25 -6.80 -14.90
N ALA A 23 5.92 -6.68 -13.77
CA ALA A 23 7.05 -5.77 -13.59
C ALA A 23 8.36 -6.30 -14.18
N ASP A 24 8.42 -7.58 -14.58
CA ASP A 24 9.58 -8.25 -15.17
C ASP A 24 9.52 -8.30 -16.71
N ALA A 25 8.42 -7.80 -17.30
CA ALA A 25 8.28 -7.70 -18.75
C ALA A 25 9.45 -6.93 -19.39
N THR A 26 9.97 -7.44 -20.51
CA THR A 26 11.09 -6.80 -21.20
C THR A 26 10.71 -5.46 -21.81
N LEU A 27 11.68 -4.56 -21.94
CA LEU A 27 11.47 -3.24 -22.56
C LEU A 27 10.95 -3.35 -24.00
N SER A 28 11.39 -4.40 -24.74
CA SER A 28 10.91 -4.67 -26.09
C SER A 28 9.44 -5.07 -26.09
N ALA A 29 9.06 -6.05 -25.24
CA ALA A 29 7.67 -6.51 -25.13
C ALA A 29 6.72 -5.37 -24.72
N LEU A 30 7.13 -4.56 -23.74
CA LEU A 30 6.37 -3.37 -23.36
C LEU A 30 6.26 -2.36 -24.51
N GLY A 31 7.34 -2.18 -25.27
CA GLY A 31 7.37 -1.30 -26.43
C GLY A 31 6.40 -1.75 -27.53
N ASP A 32 6.40 -3.04 -27.84
CA ASP A 32 5.52 -3.65 -28.84
C ASP A 32 4.03 -3.47 -28.47
N GLU A 33 3.70 -3.65 -27.18
CA GLU A 33 2.33 -3.49 -26.64
C GLU A 33 1.81 -2.05 -26.72
N VAL A 34 2.70 -1.06 -26.56
CA VAL A 34 2.27 0.35 -26.52
C VAL A 34 2.65 1.15 -27.76
N GLY A 35 3.37 0.56 -28.72
CA GLY A 35 3.81 1.23 -29.94
C GLY A 35 4.98 2.20 -29.72
N LEU A 36 5.92 1.85 -28.82
CA LEU A 36 7.11 2.64 -28.52
C LEU A 36 8.40 1.83 -28.69
N SER A 37 9.53 2.53 -28.95
CA SER A 37 10.82 1.86 -28.92
C SER A 37 11.21 1.47 -27.48
N ALA A 38 12.03 0.42 -27.32
CA ALA A 38 12.55 0.00 -26.02
C ALA A 38 13.25 1.15 -25.26
N SER A 39 13.99 2.02 -25.97
CA SER A 39 14.64 3.18 -25.36
C SER A 39 13.64 4.24 -24.86
N ALA A 40 12.53 4.43 -25.58
CA ALA A 40 11.47 5.33 -25.14
C ALA A 40 10.76 4.78 -23.88
N VAL A 41 10.48 3.47 -23.85
CA VAL A 41 9.95 2.78 -22.66
C VAL A 41 10.90 2.94 -21.48
N GLN A 42 12.19 2.66 -21.66
CA GLN A 42 13.19 2.78 -20.60
C GLN A 42 13.23 4.19 -20.00
N ARG A 43 13.21 5.23 -20.85
CA ARG A 43 13.21 6.64 -20.40
C ARG A 43 11.97 6.96 -19.56
N ARG A 44 10.79 6.45 -19.95
CA ARG A 44 9.54 6.63 -19.20
C ARG A 44 9.57 5.91 -17.84
N ILE A 45 9.99 4.66 -17.80
CA ILE A 45 10.14 3.89 -16.56
C ILE A 45 11.13 4.59 -15.61
N LYS A 46 12.25 5.08 -16.12
CA LYS A 46 13.21 5.87 -15.34
C LYS A 46 12.55 7.11 -14.73
N ARG A 47 11.78 7.86 -15.51
CA ARG A 47 11.02 9.03 -15.03
C ARG A 47 10.04 8.66 -13.91
N TYR A 48 9.32 7.54 -14.04
CA TYR A 48 8.38 7.09 -12.99
C TYR A 48 9.08 6.77 -11.67
N ARG A 49 10.26 6.15 -11.74
CA ARG A 49 11.06 5.84 -10.56
C ARG A 49 11.64 7.10 -9.91
N GLU A 50 12.23 7.98 -10.70
CA GLU A 50 12.84 9.24 -10.23
C GLU A 50 11.82 10.21 -9.63
N SER A 51 10.61 10.26 -10.16
CA SER A 51 9.51 11.07 -9.63
C SER A 51 8.84 10.48 -8.37
N GLY A 52 9.18 9.24 -8.01
CA GLY A 52 8.51 8.53 -6.92
C GLY A 52 7.09 8.02 -7.25
N LEU A 53 6.64 8.16 -8.53
CA LEU A 53 5.36 7.62 -8.98
C LEU A 53 5.30 6.10 -8.85
N MET A 54 6.41 5.41 -9.12
CA MET A 54 6.51 3.96 -9.14
C MET A 54 7.73 3.46 -8.38
N ARG A 55 7.55 2.40 -7.63
CA ARG A 55 8.63 1.55 -7.11
C ARG A 55 8.35 0.10 -7.46
N GLN A 56 9.38 -0.69 -7.66
CA GLN A 56 9.29 -2.13 -7.90
C GLN A 56 9.70 -2.87 -6.65
N VAL A 57 8.90 -3.83 -6.21
CA VAL A 57 9.15 -4.66 -5.03
C VAL A 57 8.72 -6.10 -5.33
N ALA A 58 9.39 -7.07 -4.74
CA ALA A 58 8.91 -8.44 -4.71
C ALA A 58 7.73 -8.55 -3.74
N VAL A 59 6.62 -9.14 -4.19
CA VAL A 59 5.45 -9.42 -3.35
C VAL A 59 5.42 -10.91 -3.05
N LEU A 60 5.47 -11.26 -1.76
CA LEU A 60 5.41 -12.64 -1.32
C LEU A 60 3.96 -13.11 -1.19
N ASN A 61 3.72 -14.37 -1.51
CA ASN A 61 2.43 -15.00 -1.23
C ASN A 61 2.42 -15.49 0.22
N PRO A 62 1.61 -14.90 1.12
CA PRO A 62 1.60 -15.30 2.54
C PRO A 62 1.18 -16.75 2.74
N ALA A 63 0.33 -17.30 1.88
CA ALA A 63 -0.08 -18.71 1.97
C ALA A 63 1.09 -19.69 1.77
N MET A 64 2.12 -19.29 1.01
CA MET A 64 3.32 -20.11 0.78
C MET A 64 4.35 -20.01 1.91
N LEU A 65 4.22 -19.06 2.81
CA LEU A 65 5.10 -18.90 3.97
C LEU A 65 4.63 -19.69 5.22
N GLY A 66 3.42 -20.26 5.16
CA GLY A 66 2.91 -21.25 6.13
C GLY A 66 2.54 -20.71 7.52
N SER A 67 3.12 -19.62 7.98
CA SER A 67 2.92 -19.08 9.33
C SER A 67 2.46 -17.61 9.36
N ILE A 68 2.24 -17.00 8.21
CA ILE A 68 1.85 -15.58 8.17
C ILE A 68 0.37 -15.44 8.55
N THR A 69 0.14 -14.53 9.48
CA THR A 69 -1.19 -14.14 9.95
C THR A 69 -1.41 -12.66 9.65
N LEU A 70 -2.51 -12.34 9.02
CA LEU A 70 -2.93 -10.96 8.80
C LEU A 70 -3.97 -10.55 9.84
N ALA A 71 -3.89 -9.32 10.32
CA ALA A 71 -4.90 -8.72 11.18
C ALA A 71 -5.20 -7.29 10.75
N ALA A 72 -6.48 -6.92 10.77
CA ALA A 72 -6.93 -5.55 10.60
C ALA A 72 -7.16 -4.95 11.99
N VAL A 73 -6.45 -3.88 12.32
CA VAL A 73 -6.60 -3.18 13.60
C VAL A 73 -7.24 -1.81 13.33
N LEU A 74 -8.40 -1.61 13.94
CA LEU A 74 -9.08 -0.32 13.97
C LEU A 74 -8.65 0.43 15.23
N VAL A 75 -8.31 1.71 15.10
CA VAL A 75 -7.79 2.52 16.20
C VAL A 75 -8.54 3.83 16.27
N ALA A 76 -8.95 4.22 17.49
CA ALA A 76 -9.52 5.53 17.79
C ALA A 76 -8.66 6.27 18.82
N LEU A 77 -8.38 7.55 18.58
CA LEU A 77 -7.67 8.42 19.50
C LEU A 77 -8.64 8.95 20.57
N ASP A 78 -8.11 9.20 21.78
CA ASP A 78 -8.89 9.87 22.82
C ASP A 78 -9.05 11.36 22.51
N ARG A 79 -7.97 11.99 22.01
CA ARG A 79 -7.96 13.41 21.61
C ARG A 79 -7.18 13.58 20.32
N GLU A 80 -7.80 14.22 19.35
CA GLU A 80 -7.12 14.62 18.13
C GLU A 80 -6.16 15.79 18.40
N SER A 81 -4.88 15.57 18.16
CA SER A 81 -3.88 16.63 18.09
C SER A 81 -2.82 16.30 17.05
N ALA A 82 -2.29 17.32 16.38
CA ALA A 82 -1.22 17.13 15.39
C ALA A 82 -0.01 16.39 15.96
N ARG A 83 0.29 16.57 17.25
CA ARG A 83 1.38 15.88 17.95
C ARG A 83 1.09 14.37 18.10
N HIS A 84 -0.12 14.00 18.50
CA HIS A 84 -0.52 12.59 18.66
C HIS A 84 -0.51 11.87 17.30
N HIS A 85 -1.05 12.49 16.27
CA HIS A 85 -0.97 11.96 14.90
C HIS A 85 0.49 11.75 14.44
N ALA A 86 1.37 12.73 14.64
CA ALA A 86 2.77 12.62 14.24
C ALA A 86 3.51 11.47 14.98
N ALA A 87 3.26 11.31 16.28
CA ALA A 87 3.83 10.21 17.07
C ALA A 87 3.32 8.85 16.60
N PHE A 88 2.00 8.73 16.35
CA PHE A 88 1.39 7.52 15.81
C PHE A 88 1.97 7.17 14.43
N TYR A 89 2.08 8.15 13.51
CA TYR A 89 2.67 7.93 12.18
C TYR A 89 4.11 7.44 12.24
N ALA A 90 4.92 8.03 13.12
CA ALA A 90 6.32 7.60 13.30
C ALA A 90 6.38 6.15 13.78
N ARG A 91 5.55 5.77 14.75
CA ARG A 91 5.47 4.41 15.26
C ARG A 91 5.05 3.42 14.18
N MET A 92 3.98 3.72 13.42
CA MET A 92 3.51 2.84 12.34
C MET A 92 4.53 2.69 11.21
N ARG A 93 5.26 3.74 10.85
CA ARG A 93 6.30 3.68 9.81
C ARG A 93 7.52 2.85 10.22
N ASN A 94 7.83 2.80 11.52
CA ASN A 94 8.99 2.10 12.04
C ASN A 94 8.70 0.63 12.41
N ALA A 95 7.43 0.24 12.52
CA ALA A 95 7.05 -1.14 12.84
C ALA A 95 7.08 -2.00 11.58
N THR A 96 7.94 -3.01 11.57
CA THR A 96 8.12 -3.93 10.42
C THR A 96 6.90 -4.81 10.17
N GLU A 97 6.12 -5.07 11.20
CA GLU A 97 4.89 -5.85 11.16
C GLU A 97 3.70 -5.07 10.58
N VAL A 98 3.82 -3.74 10.50
CA VAL A 98 2.81 -2.90 9.86
C VAL A 98 2.99 -2.94 8.36
N GLN A 99 2.10 -3.63 7.68
CA GLN A 99 2.08 -3.71 6.23
C GLN A 99 1.46 -2.45 5.60
N GLN A 100 0.35 -1.97 6.17
CA GLN A 100 -0.38 -0.80 5.69
C GLN A 100 -0.98 -0.03 6.88
N CYS A 101 -1.10 1.29 6.72
CA CYS A 101 -1.77 2.14 7.70
C CYS A 101 -2.48 3.28 6.97
N TYR A 102 -3.76 3.46 7.27
CA TYR A 102 -4.63 4.44 6.65
C TYR A 102 -5.27 5.35 7.70
N VAL A 103 -5.39 6.63 7.40
CA VAL A 103 -6.27 7.55 8.13
C VAL A 103 -7.68 7.34 7.60
N LEU A 104 -8.64 7.22 8.47
CA LEU A 104 -10.05 7.06 8.13
C LEU A 104 -10.83 8.33 8.42
N ALA A 105 -11.98 8.48 7.76
CA ALA A 105 -13.01 9.42 8.13
C ALA A 105 -14.18 8.63 8.74
N GLY A 106 -14.58 8.93 9.98
CA GLY A 106 -15.69 8.26 10.63
C GLY A 106 -15.42 7.95 12.10
N GLU A 107 -15.98 6.86 12.59
CA GLU A 107 -15.89 6.45 14.00
C GLU A 107 -14.47 6.06 14.44
N TRP A 108 -13.65 5.57 13.53
CA TRP A 108 -12.29 5.15 13.73
C TRP A 108 -11.32 6.10 13.01
N ASP A 109 -10.21 6.43 13.65
CA ASP A 109 -9.20 7.33 13.08
C ASP A 109 -8.23 6.61 12.15
N TYR A 110 -7.94 5.33 12.44
CA TYR A 110 -6.98 4.56 11.64
C TYR A 110 -7.44 3.13 11.39
N LEU A 111 -7.03 2.62 10.22
CA LEU A 111 -6.97 1.20 9.90
C LEU A 111 -5.51 0.82 9.70
N VAL A 112 -5.06 -0.18 10.46
CA VAL A 112 -3.70 -0.74 10.36
C VAL A 112 -3.80 -2.21 9.95
N ILE A 113 -3.07 -2.60 8.91
CA ILE A 113 -2.92 -4.00 8.53
C ILE A 113 -1.59 -4.51 9.07
N LEU A 114 -1.67 -5.49 9.95
CA LEU A 114 -0.52 -6.21 10.49
C LEU A 114 -0.28 -7.50 9.72
N ALA A 115 1.01 -7.82 9.50
CA ALA A 115 1.47 -9.11 9.02
C ALA A 115 2.43 -9.69 10.07
N THR A 116 2.05 -10.80 10.68
CA THR A 116 2.76 -11.40 11.82
C THR A 116 2.95 -12.91 11.62
N THR A 117 3.69 -13.57 12.52
CA THR A 117 3.94 -15.01 12.48
C THR A 117 3.09 -15.73 13.54
N GLY A 118 1.79 -15.84 13.28
CA GLY A 118 0.83 -16.52 14.16
C GLY A 118 0.21 -15.62 15.23
N LEU A 119 -0.84 -16.16 15.86
CA LEU A 119 -1.67 -15.44 16.83
C LEU A 119 -0.92 -14.91 18.07
N PRO A 120 0.02 -15.66 18.68
CA PRO A 120 0.79 -15.13 19.82
C PRO A 120 1.58 -13.87 19.43
N HIS A 121 2.25 -13.87 18.30
CA HIS A 121 2.99 -12.71 17.79
C HIS A 121 2.06 -11.55 17.44
N THR A 122 0.88 -11.83 16.87
CA THR A 122 -0.12 -10.76 16.61
C THR A 122 -0.51 -10.06 17.91
N ARG A 123 -0.75 -10.81 18.98
CA ARG A 123 -1.11 -10.27 20.29
C ARG A 123 0.00 -9.41 20.89
N GLU A 124 1.24 -9.90 20.84
CA GLU A 124 2.42 -9.16 21.31
C GLU A 124 2.59 -7.82 20.56
N VAL A 125 2.50 -7.87 19.23
CA VAL A 125 2.61 -6.67 18.38
C VAL A 125 1.48 -5.69 18.64
N ALA A 126 0.24 -6.16 18.76
CA ALA A 126 -0.90 -5.31 19.07
C ALA A 126 -0.74 -4.62 20.45
N GLU A 127 -0.34 -5.37 21.47
CA GLU A 127 -0.08 -4.81 22.79
C GLU A 127 1.04 -3.77 22.76
N ARG A 128 2.15 -4.07 22.10
CA ARG A 128 3.30 -3.15 21.96
C ARG A 128 2.95 -1.88 21.19
N LEU A 129 2.16 -2.00 20.11
CA LEU A 129 1.85 -0.85 19.25
C LEU A 129 0.67 -0.02 19.73
N PHE A 130 -0.28 -0.63 20.43
CA PHE A 130 -1.55 0.01 20.77
C PHE A 130 -1.90 -0.06 22.27
N GLY A 131 -1.55 -1.16 22.97
CA GLY A 131 -1.99 -1.38 24.34
C GLY A 131 -1.37 -0.44 25.38
N THR A 132 -0.16 0.05 25.10
CA THR A 132 0.59 0.94 26.03
C THR A 132 0.47 2.42 25.70
N ASP A 133 -0.31 2.79 24.69
CA ASP A 133 -0.44 4.17 24.22
C ASP A 133 -1.64 4.88 24.88
N GLU A 134 -1.37 5.68 25.89
CA GLU A 134 -2.39 6.47 26.62
C GLU A 134 -3.13 7.51 25.73
N THR A 135 -2.64 7.76 24.52
CA THR A 135 -3.32 8.65 23.56
C THR A 135 -4.43 7.97 22.79
N LEU A 136 -4.50 6.63 22.87
CA LEU A 136 -5.54 5.84 22.23
C LEU A 136 -6.75 5.70 23.17
N LYS A 137 -7.93 5.99 22.65
CA LYS A 137 -9.20 5.73 23.31
C LYS A 137 -9.52 4.24 23.35
N ARG A 138 -9.32 3.58 22.19
CA ARG A 138 -9.54 2.15 22.01
C ARG A 138 -8.88 1.65 20.74
N TYR A 139 -8.63 0.34 20.69
CA TYR A 139 -8.32 -0.36 19.45
C TYR A 139 -9.06 -1.69 19.40
N GLU A 140 -9.30 -2.19 18.19
CA GLU A 140 -9.98 -3.47 17.94
C GLU A 140 -9.18 -4.26 16.90
N THR A 141 -8.71 -5.45 17.29
CA THR A 141 -7.96 -6.34 16.40
C THR A 141 -8.89 -7.39 15.81
N ARG A 142 -8.99 -7.40 14.49
CA ARG A 142 -9.78 -8.36 13.71
C ARG A 142 -8.85 -9.27 12.93
N MET A 143 -8.86 -10.56 13.23
CA MET A 143 -8.07 -11.54 12.51
C MET A 143 -8.62 -11.75 11.11
N VAL A 144 -7.76 -11.77 10.10
CA VAL A 144 -8.13 -12.12 8.74
C VAL A 144 -8.06 -13.64 8.60
N PHE A 145 -9.19 -14.26 8.34
CA PHE A 145 -9.25 -15.72 8.13
C PHE A 145 -8.71 -16.10 6.74
N GLU A 146 -9.12 -15.34 5.72
CA GLU A 146 -8.76 -15.60 4.34
C GLU A 146 -8.66 -14.29 3.55
N PRO A 147 -7.52 -14.00 2.91
CA PRO A 147 -7.40 -12.88 2.00
C PRO A 147 -7.97 -13.27 0.62
N ILE A 148 -9.08 -12.68 0.24
CA ILE A 148 -9.71 -12.96 -1.06
C ILE A 148 -8.96 -12.28 -2.21
N LYS A 149 -8.37 -11.11 -1.95
CA LYS A 149 -7.57 -10.35 -2.93
C LYS A 149 -6.46 -9.59 -2.23
N LEU A 150 -5.24 -9.82 -2.67
CA LEU A 150 -4.03 -9.12 -2.23
C LEU A 150 -3.41 -8.39 -3.42
N GLY A 151 -4.04 -7.30 -3.86
CA GLY A 151 -3.55 -6.50 -4.98
C GLY A 151 -3.25 -5.06 -4.56
N LEU A 152 -2.19 -4.48 -5.12
CA LEU A 152 -1.79 -3.09 -4.94
C LEU A 152 -2.00 -2.25 -6.20
N GLN A 153 -2.65 -2.81 -7.24
CA GLN A 153 -2.88 -2.13 -8.50
C GLN A 153 -3.83 -0.93 -8.31
N LEU A 154 -3.44 0.19 -8.90
CA LEU A 154 -4.22 1.43 -8.87
C LEU A 154 -4.71 1.78 -10.27
N PRO A 155 -5.96 2.27 -10.43
CA PRO A 155 -6.39 2.86 -11.69
C PRO A 155 -5.57 4.13 -11.95
N THR A 156 -4.96 4.23 -13.12
CA THR A 156 -4.16 5.40 -13.51
C THR A 156 -5.00 6.51 -14.12
N ARG A 157 -6.24 6.19 -14.54
CA ARG A 157 -7.22 7.12 -15.14
C ARG A 157 -8.63 6.81 -14.65
N ALA A 158 -9.49 7.82 -14.73
CA ALA A 158 -10.91 7.61 -14.46
C ALA A 158 -11.54 6.65 -15.49
N PRO A 159 -12.50 5.80 -15.10
CA PRO A 159 -13.18 4.93 -16.05
C PRO A 159 -13.89 5.76 -17.11
N VAL A 160 -13.67 5.42 -18.38
CA VAL A 160 -14.39 6.03 -19.49
C VAL A 160 -15.87 5.64 -19.36
N LYS A 161 -16.75 6.61 -19.18
CA LYS A 161 -18.20 6.37 -19.19
C LYS A 161 -18.55 5.81 -20.57
N LYS A 162 -18.88 4.52 -20.67
CA LYS A 162 -19.48 3.96 -21.87
C LYS A 162 -20.77 4.73 -22.11
N LYS A 163 -20.83 5.53 -23.18
CA LYS A 163 -22.12 6.06 -23.65
C LYS A 163 -23.01 4.86 -23.97
N LYS A 164 -24.13 4.78 -23.27
CA LYS A 164 -25.21 3.84 -23.63
C LYS A 164 -25.81 4.24 -24.96
#